data_4cf1024cb654ab3900cefd1895439bca
#
_entry.id   4cf1024cb654ab3900cefd1895439bca
#
_cell.length_a   1.000
_cell.length_b   1.000
_cell.length_c   1.000
_cell.angle_alpha   90.00
_cell.angle_beta   90.00
_cell.angle_gamma   90.00
#
_symmetry.space_group_name_H-M   'P 1'
#
loop_
_entity.id
_entity.type
_entity.pdbx_description
1 polymer ?
#
loop_
_entity_poly.entity_id
_entity_poly.type
_entity_poly.pdbx_seq_one_letter_code
_entity_poly.pdbx_strand_id
1 'polypeptide(L)'
;MRQALERQRTERQGEELDLSDISRAGKGRQKASQSGYRSRTAEEVRIRRKRRKRRRQKKIFHILLLLILTGLLALFLFLLLRNIAGKNRIESTWKLQEIINGSGPEKPEITEEFLTPNPYSRPQTKLKKVKNIFVHYTANPGTSAEQNRSYFENLGVTGETSASAHFVISYDGSIVQCLPLDEMGYAVKTRNEDSVSIECCYLDEDGKFTDATYQSLLKLSAWLLSEYHLKPADMRRHYDEGGKKCPLYYVEHEDAWEQFLTDLEDLKNSY
;
A
#
# COMPACT_ATOMS: atom_id res chain seq x y z
N MET A 1 17.95 -4.67 38.51
CA MET A 1 18.52 -3.35 38.14
C MET A 1 19.60 -2.84 39.12
N ARG A 2 19.74 -3.39 40.34
CA ARG A 2 20.83 -3.00 41.31
C ARG A 2 22.14 -3.77 41.12
N GLN A 3 22.17 -4.94 40.55
CA GLN A 3 23.39 -5.74 40.36
C GLN A 3 24.24 -5.36 39.13
N ALA A 4 23.71 -4.58 38.18
CA ALA A 4 24.48 -4.10 37.04
C ALA A 4 25.30 -2.82 37.32
N LEU A 5 24.94 -2.09 38.35
CA LEU A 5 25.63 -0.84 38.74
C LEU A 5 26.84 -1.07 39.67
N GLU A 6 26.92 -2.22 40.34
CA GLU A 6 28.08 -2.55 41.20
C GLU A 6 29.27 -3.11 40.40
N ARG A 7 29.05 -3.71 39.23
CA ARG A 7 30.18 -4.18 38.40
C ARG A 7 30.94 -3.08 37.68
N GLN A 8 30.33 -1.92 37.46
CA GLN A 8 31.02 -0.78 36.83
C GLN A 8 31.82 0.08 37.81
N ARG A 9 31.72 -0.17 39.13
CA ARG A 9 32.43 0.60 40.16
C ARG A 9 33.75 -0.03 40.57
N THR A 10 33.97 -1.30 40.27
CA THR A 10 35.20 -2.05 40.59
C THR A 10 36.26 -2.02 39.49
N GLU A 11 35.93 -1.59 38.28
CA GLU A 11 36.92 -1.49 37.19
C GLU A 11 37.61 -0.10 37.06
N ARG A 12 37.27 0.87 37.93
CA ARG A 12 37.90 2.23 37.91
C ARG A 12 38.88 2.51 39.05
N GLN A 13 39.28 1.52 39.81
CA GLN A 13 40.30 1.67 40.87
C GLN A 13 41.45 0.71 40.60
N GLY A 14 42.31 1.02 39.65
CA GLY A 14 43.48 0.17 39.35
C GLY A 14 44.50 0.76 38.41
N GLU A 15 44.55 2.07 38.20
CA GLU A 15 45.70 2.69 37.51
C GLU A 15 46.25 3.84 38.38
N GLU A 16 47.00 3.44 39.39
CA GLU A 16 47.86 4.33 40.11
C GLU A 16 49.16 4.48 39.30
N LEU A 17 49.34 5.64 38.66
CA LEU A 17 50.53 5.99 37.88
C LEU A 17 51.74 6.11 38.81
N ASP A 18 52.68 5.18 38.67
CA ASP A 18 53.96 5.20 39.37
C ASP A 18 54.82 6.38 38.86
N LEU A 19 54.96 7.42 39.71
CA LEU A 19 55.72 8.62 39.45
C LEU A 19 57.24 8.41 39.51
N SER A 20 57.71 7.18 39.73
CA SER A 20 59.15 6.86 39.80
C SER A 20 59.87 6.89 38.41
N ASP A 21 59.14 6.80 37.31
CA ASP A 21 59.71 6.81 35.97
C ASP A 21 60.01 8.19 35.42
N ILE A 22 59.53 9.28 36.05
CA ILE A 22 59.78 10.64 35.60
C ILE A 22 61.18 11.13 35.97
N SER A 23 61.84 10.57 37.01
CA SER A 23 63.16 11.00 37.46
C SER A 23 64.32 10.41 36.65
N ARG A 24 64.10 9.35 35.84
CA ARG A 24 65.17 8.72 35.00
C ARG A 24 65.27 9.29 33.59
N ALA A 25 64.29 10.05 33.11
CA ALA A 25 64.30 10.64 31.75
C ALA A 25 65.13 11.92 31.64
N GLY A 26 65.60 12.52 32.77
CA GLY A 26 66.26 13.84 32.80
C GLY A 26 67.77 13.88 32.54
N LYS A 27 68.46 12.71 32.55
CA LYS A 27 69.92 12.68 32.42
C LYS A 27 70.48 12.19 31.08
N GLY A 28 69.63 11.85 30.10
CA GLY A 28 70.02 11.38 28.78
C GLY A 28 70.00 12.41 27.63
N ARG A 29 69.66 13.67 27.92
CA ARG A 29 69.33 14.63 26.82
C ARG A 29 70.40 15.69 26.52
N GLN A 30 71.61 15.58 27.01
CA GLN A 30 72.70 16.56 26.78
C GLN A 30 73.85 16.09 25.86
N LYS A 31 73.75 15.01 25.10
CA LYS A 31 74.81 14.57 24.15
C LYS A 31 74.30 14.23 22.75
N ALA A 32 73.29 14.87 22.22
CA ALA A 32 72.85 14.64 20.84
C ALA A 32 72.53 15.94 20.07
N SER A 33 73.34 16.96 20.24
CA SER A 33 73.16 18.22 19.50
C SER A 33 74.39 18.64 18.67
N GLN A 34 75.07 17.65 18.10
CA GLN A 34 76.03 17.90 17.00
C GLN A 34 75.98 16.67 16.05
N SER A 35 74.94 16.54 15.30
CA SER A 35 74.90 15.60 14.19
C SER A 35 74.31 16.30 12.97
N GLY A 36 75.18 16.82 12.16
CA GLY A 36 75.12 16.81 10.74
C GLY A 36 73.79 17.28 10.09
N TYR A 37 73.69 18.58 9.81
CA TYR A 37 72.80 19.09 8.76
C TYR A 37 73.29 18.50 7.42
N ARG A 38 72.93 17.23 7.15
CA ARG A 38 73.23 16.56 5.91
C ARG A 38 72.43 17.26 4.82
N SER A 39 73.05 18.05 3.98
CA SER A 39 72.41 18.70 2.83
C SER A 39 71.79 17.58 1.98
N ARG A 40 70.48 17.63 1.83
CA ARG A 40 69.76 16.64 1.01
C ARG A 40 70.27 16.67 -0.41
N THR A 41 70.63 15.55 -0.95
CA THR A 41 71.06 15.44 -2.35
C THR A 41 69.97 15.94 -3.28
N ALA A 42 70.33 16.50 -4.43
CA ALA A 42 69.41 17.00 -5.44
C ALA A 42 68.41 15.91 -5.87
N GLU A 43 68.80 14.65 -5.79
CA GLU A 43 68.00 13.48 -6.12
C GLU A 43 66.91 13.20 -5.07
N GLU A 44 67.17 13.31 -3.78
CA GLU A 44 66.20 13.17 -2.70
C GLU A 44 65.13 14.25 -2.77
N VAL A 45 65.52 15.51 -3.08
CA VAL A 45 64.60 16.62 -3.28
C VAL A 45 63.70 16.37 -4.48
N ARG A 46 64.26 15.79 -5.59
CA ARG A 46 63.50 15.46 -6.80
C ARG A 46 62.50 14.34 -6.54
N ILE A 47 62.89 13.29 -5.81
CA ILE A 47 61.97 12.19 -5.42
C ILE A 47 60.83 12.69 -4.53
N ARG A 48 61.13 13.56 -3.54
CA ARG A 48 60.15 14.10 -2.64
C ARG A 48 59.16 15.01 -3.36
N ARG A 49 59.60 15.81 -4.35
CA ARG A 49 58.75 16.60 -5.24
C ARG A 49 57.83 15.73 -6.07
N LYS A 50 58.34 14.62 -6.66
CA LYS A 50 57.53 13.65 -7.42
C LYS A 50 56.48 12.97 -6.54
N ARG A 51 56.82 12.57 -5.31
CA ARG A 51 55.88 11.95 -4.35
C ARG A 51 54.80 12.95 -3.91
N ARG A 52 55.14 14.24 -3.67
CA ARG A 52 54.15 15.29 -3.35
C ARG A 52 53.21 15.54 -4.53
N LYS A 53 53.73 15.61 -5.77
CA LYS A 53 52.90 15.77 -6.98
C LYS A 53 51.93 14.60 -7.16
N ARG A 54 52.38 13.37 -7.02
CA ARG A 54 51.52 12.16 -7.09
C ARG A 54 50.44 12.19 -5.98
N ARG A 55 50.78 12.57 -4.76
CA ARG A 55 49.78 12.67 -3.67
C ARG A 55 48.75 13.80 -3.93
N ARG A 56 49.15 14.89 -4.50
CA ARG A 56 48.25 15.99 -4.91
C ARG A 56 47.31 15.51 -6.04
N GLN A 57 47.86 14.87 -7.06
CA GLN A 57 47.06 14.31 -8.16
C GLN A 57 46.05 13.31 -7.67
N LYS A 58 46.41 12.41 -6.77
CA LYS A 58 45.45 11.43 -6.17
C LYS A 58 44.34 12.16 -5.40
N LYS A 59 44.68 13.19 -4.59
CA LYS A 59 43.66 13.99 -3.87
C LYS A 59 42.71 14.69 -4.83
N ILE A 60 43.22 15.32 -5.88
CA ILE A 60 42.43 16.00 -6.90
C ILE A 60 41.50 14.95 -7.62
N PHE A 61 42.04 13.79 -7.97
CA PHE A 61 41.29 12.74 -8.59
C PHE A 61 40.12 12.27 -7.69
N HIS A 62 40.36 12.05 -6.39
CA HIS A 62 39.30 11.66 -5.46
C HIS A 62 38.22 12.76 -5.29
N ILE A 63 38.64 14.04 -5.25
CA ILE A 63 37.70 15.15 -5.19
C ILE A 63 36.84 15.21 -6.45
N LEU A 64 37.45 15.10 -7.62
CA LEU A 64 36.72 15.06 -8.90
C LEU A 64 35.77 13.88 -9.00
N LEU A 65 36.20 12.69 -8.57
CA LEU A 65 35.37 11.50 -8.52
C LEU A 65 34.17 11.70 -7.59
N LEU A 66 34.39 12.30 -6.40
CA LEU A 66 33.33 12.59 -5.45
C LEU A 66 32.30 13.59 -6.04
N LEU A 67 32.79 14.65 -6.71
CA LEU A 67 31.91 15.62 -7.37
C LEU A 67 31.09 15.01 -8.50
N ILE A 68 31.66 14.08 -9.27
CA ILE A 68 30.92 13.35 -10.32
C ILE A 68 29.85 12.47 -9.68
N LEU A 69 30.18 11.71 -8.64
CA LEU A 69 29.23 10.83 -7.97
C LEU A 69 28.08 11.62 -7.31
N THR A 70 28.38 12.75 -6.67
CA THR A 70 27.33 13.61 -6.09
C THR A 70 26.46 14.25 -7.16
N GLY A 71 27.05 14.66 -8.30
CA GLY A 71 26.30 15.16 -9.45
C GLY A 71 25.37 14.13 -10.06
N LEU A 72 25.84 12.89 -10.23
CA LEU A 72 25.02 11.77 -10.73
C LEU A 72 23.88 11.43 -9.76
N LEU A 73 24.14 11.44 -8.46
CA LEU A 73 23.12 11.21 -7.44
C LEU A 73 22.05 12.31 -7.46
N ALA A 74 22.46 13.58 -7.57
CA ALA A 74 21.54 14.70 -7.67
C ALA A 74 20.68 14.63 -8.93
N LEU A 75 21.28 14.26 -10.08
CA LEU A 75 20.55 14.06 -11.33
C LEU A 75 19.55 12.91 -11.20
N PHE A 76 19.95 11.79 -10.61
CA PHE A 76 19.06 10.65 -10.37
C PHE A 76 17.85 11.04 -9.50
N LEU A 77 18.09 11.74 -8.38
CA LEU A 77 17.03 12.25 -7.50
C LEU A 77 16.10 13.23 -8.24
N PHE A 78 16.67 14.12 -9.05
CA PHE A 78 15.89 15.06 -9.86
C PHE A 78 14.98 14.33 -10.86
N LEU A 79 15.49 13.32 -11.57
CA LEU A 79 14.71 12.52 -12.51
C LEU A 79 13.61 11.72 -11.80
N LEU A 80 13.91 11.20 -10.61
CA LEU A 80 12.95 10.48 -9.77
C LEU A 80 11.81 11.40 -9.29
N LEU A 81 12.16 12.59 -8.79
CA LEU A 81 11.19 13.61 -8.38
C LEU A 81 10.34 14.10 -9.55
N ARG A 82 10.96 14.30 -10.73
CA ARG A 82 10.25 14.68 -11.95
C ARG A 82 9.26 13.62 -12.39
N ASN A 83 9.62 12.34 -12.27
CA ASN A 83 8.73 11.22 -12.60
C ASN A 83 7.54 11.15 -11.62
N ILE A 84 7.78 11.32 -10.32
CA ILE A 84 6.72 11.38 -9.29
C ILE A 84 5.81 12.59 -9.53
N ALA A 85 6.38 13.77 -9.78
CA ALA A 85 5.61 14.99 -10.08
C ALA A 85 4.81 14.86 -11.37
N GLY A 86 5.34 14.16 -12.39
CA GLY A 86 4.64 13.84 -13.62
C GLY A 86 3.42 12.95 -13.40
N LYS A 87 3.55 11.90 -12.58
CA LYS A 87 2.43 11.02 -12.21
C LYS A 87 1.33 11.79 -11.45
N ASN A 88 1.72 12.60 -10.46
CA ASN A 88 0.75 13.40 -9.69
C ASN A 88 0.05 14.47 -10.55
N ARG A 89 0.73 15.00 -11.57
CA ARG A 89 0.16 15.96 -12.51
C ARG A 89 -0.84 15.29 -13.46
N ILE A 90 -0.55 14.08 -13.89
CA ILE A 90 -1.47 13.29 -14.71
C ILE A 90 -2.73 12.94 -13.90
N GLU A 91 -2.60 12.50 -12.65
CA GLU A 91 -3.76 12.23 -11.76
C GLU A 91 -4.59 13.49 -11.48
N SER A 92 -3.98 14.66 -11.34
CA SER A 92 -4.71 15.92 -11.12
C SER A 92 -5.41 16.43 -12.38
N THR A 93 -4.81 16.25 -13.56
CA THR A 93 -5.45 16.60 -14.83
C THR A 93 -6.62 15.66 -15.16
N TRP A 94 -6.52 14.38 -14.81
CA TRP A 94 -7.60 13.41 -14.92
C TRP A 94 -8.82 13.84 -14.07
N LYS A 95 -8.61 14.18 -12.80
CA LYS A 95 -9.67 14.66 -11.92
C LYS A 95 -10.32 15.96 -12.41
N LEU A 96 -9.53 16.86 -12.99
CA LEU A 96 -10.06 18.09 -13.60
C LEU A 96 -10.85 17.81 -14.89
N GLN A 97 -10.40 16.84 -15.69
CA GLN A 97 -11.08 16.42 -16.90
C GLN A 97 -12.43 15.76 -16.58
N GLU A 98 -12.48 14.90 -15.56
CA GLU A 98 -13.69 14.27 -15.04
C GLU A 98 -14.70 15.32 -14.51
N ILE A 99 -14.22 16.35 -13.82
CA ILE A 99 -15.05 17.46 -13.34
C ILE A 99 -15.55 18.35 -14.50
N ILE A 100 -14.76 18.55 -15.55
CA ILE A 100 -15.09 19.43 -16.68
C ILE A 100 -16.03 18.72 -17.67
N ASN A 101 -15.85 17.42 -17.88
CA ASN A 101 -16.63 16.66 -18.86
C ASN A 101 -17.96 16.15 -18.32
N GLY A 102 -18.19 16.15 -17.00
CA GLY A 102 -19.45 15.70 -16.37
C GLY A 102 -19.79 14.22 -16.64
N SER A 103 -18.84 13.45 -17.13
CA SER A 103 -19.04 12.10 -17.65
C SER A 103 -18.26 11.06 -16.86
N GLY A 104 -18.55 10.93 -15.56
CA GLY A 104 -18.22 9.71 -14.84
C GLY A 104 -19.22 8.59 -15.22
N PRO A 105 -18.96 7.34 -14.79
CA PRO A 105 -19.89 6.24 -15.01
C PRO A 105 -21.28 6.58 -14.51
N GLU A 106 -22.28 6.45 -15.36
CA GLU A 106 -23.67 6.74 -15.00
C GLU A 106 -24.17 5.72 -13.98
N LYS A 107 -24.95 6.19 -12.98
CA LYS A 107 -25.60 5.30 -12.01
C LYS A 107 -26.52 4.33 -12.78
N PRO A 108 -26.31 3.01 -12.67
CA PRO A 108 -27.19 2.06 -13.34
C PRO A 108 -28.61 2.11 -12.75
N GLU A 109 -29.59 1.55 -13.45
CA GLU A 109 -30.94 1.41 -12.90
C GLU A 109 -30.89 0.50 -11.67
N ILE A 110 -31.36 1.00 -10.53
CA ILE A 110 -31.34 0.33 -9.22
C ILE A 110 -32.71 0.45 -8.58
N THR A 111 -33.28 -0.68 -8.18
CA THR A 111 -34.49 -0.72 -7.36
C THR A 111 -34.09 -0.59 -5.89
N GLU A 112 -34.45 0.51 -5.25
CA GLU A 112 -34.17 0.72 -3.83
C GLU A 112 -35.24 0.04 -2.96
N GLU A 113 -34.83 -1.05 -2.28
CA GLU A 113 -35.66 -1.82 -1.34
C GLU A 113 -34.90 -2.02 -0.03
N PHE A 114 -34.71 -0.96 0.72
CA PHE A 114 -33.96 -1.01 1.96
C PHE A 114 -34.59 -1.98 2.98
N LEU A 115 -33.73 -2.74 3.63
CA LEU A 115 -34.11 -3.62 4.73
C LEU A 115 -34.69 -2.82 5.88
N THR A 116 -35.64 -3.41 6.60
CA THR A 116 -36.13 -2.84 7.86
C THR A 116 -35.00 -2.80 8.89
N PRO A 117 -34.79 -1.69 9.62
CA PRO A 117 -33.77 -1.60 10.65
C PRO A 117 -33.89 -2.72 11.69
N ASN A 118 -32.81 -3.48 11.87
CA ASN A 118 -32.73 -4.57 12.84
C ASN A 118 -31.26 -4.91 13.14
N PRO A 119 -30.92 -5.56 14.27
CA PRO A 119 -29.54 -5.84 14.64
C PRO A 119 -28.84 -6.91 13.79
N TYR A 120 -29.54 -7.67 12.96
CA TYR A 120 -29.03 -8.84 12.27
C TYR A 120 -28.71 -8.60 10.79
N SER A 121 -29.39 -7.67 10.12
CA SER A 121 -29.14 -7.37 8.72
C SER A 121 -29.01 -5.89 8.39
N ARG A 122 -29.62 -4.98 9.19
CA ARG A 122 -29.49 -3.53 9.06
C ARG A 122 -29.35 -2.85 10.42
N PRO A 123 -28.16 -2.83 11.03
CA PRO A 123 -27.94 -2.27 12.37
C PRO A 123 -27.94 -0.73 12.39
N GLN A 124 -28.04 -0.07 11.24
CA GLN A 124 -27.94 1.38 11.07
C GLN A 124 -26.62 1.97 11.60
N THR A 125 -25.58 1.16 11.68
CA THR A 125 -24.24 1.61 12.01
C THR A 125 -23.68 2.39 10.82
N LYS A 126 -23.15 3.59 11.06
CA LYS A 126 -22.55 4.40 9.99
C LYS A 126 -21.33 3.76 9.40
N LEU A 127 -21.28 3.75 8.07
CA LEU A 127 -20.11 3.29 7.32
C LEU A 127 -18.97 4.31 7.52
N LYS A 128 -17.75 3.81 7.73
CA LYS A 128 -16.54 4.62 7.72
C LYS A 128 -16.16 4.93 6.27
N LYS A 129 -15.03 5.60 6.08
CA LYS A 129 -14.50 5.82 4.73
C LYS A 129 -14.36 4.48 4.00
N VAL A 130 -15.08 4.31 2.90
CA VAL A 130 -15.02 3.10 2.06
C VAL A 130 -13.63 2.99 1.44
N LYS A 131 -13.04 1.81 1.55
CA LYS A 131 -11.71 1.47 1.02
C LYS A 131 -11.77 0.40 -0.06
N ASN A 132 -12.78 -0.47 0.00
CA ASN A 132 -12.93 -1.59 -0.94
C ASN A 132 -14.40 -1.82 -1.25
N ILE A 133 -14.64 -2.41 -2.41
CA ILE A 133 -15.91 -2.98 -2.81
C ILE A 133 -15.71 -4.49 -2.91
N PHE A 134 -16.53 -5.26 -2.19
CA PHE A 134 -16.45 -6.71 -2.17
C PHE A 134 -17.51 -7.34 -3.04
N VAL A 135 -17.08 -8.27 -3.90
CA VAL A 135 -17.95 -9.11 -4.73
C VAL A 135 -18.14 -10.45 -4.05
N HIS A 136 -19.40 -10.86 -4.00
CA HIS A 136 -19.85 -12.15 -3.46
C HIS A 136 -20.70 -12.88 -4.49
N TYR A 137 -20.99 -14.13 -4.23
CA TYR A 137 -22.07 -14.88 -4.87
C TYR A 137 -23.03 -15.38 -3.78
N THR A 138 -24.30 -15.48 -4.10
CA THR A 138 -25.34 -15.80 -3.12
C THR A 138 -25.23 -17.21 -2.52
N ALA A 139 -24.38 -18.07 -3.07
CA ALA A 139 -24.23 -19.47 -2.71
C ALA A 139 -25.58 -20.26 -2.72
N ASN A 140 -26.53 -19.83 -3.56
CA ASN A 140 -27.87 -20.36 -3.66
C ASN A 140 -28.33 -20.25 -5.13
N PRO A 141 -27.97 -21.21 -6.01
CA PRO A 141 -28.23 -21.17 -7.44
C PRO A 141 -29.73 -21.04 -7.76
N GLY A 142 -30.03 -20.25 -8.78
CA GLY A 142 -31.41 -20.07 -9.27
C GLY A 142 -32.29 -19.14 -8.44
N THR A 143 -31.76 -18.49 -7.41
CA THR A 143 -32.51 -17.48 -6.63
C THR A 143 -32.34 -16.08 -7.19
N SER A 144 -33.40 -15.27 -7.16
CA SER A 144 -33.39 -13.87 -7.62
C SER A 144 -32.85 -12.89 -6.55
N ALA A 145 -32.65 -11.63 -6.94
CA ALA A 145 -32.26 -10.58 -6.02
C ALA A 145 -33.31 -10.36 -4.92
N GLU A 146 -34.58 -10.34 -5.25
CA GLU A 146 -35.70 -10.16 -4.31
C GLU A 146 -35.76 -11.31 -3.29
N GLN A 147 -35.50 -12.54 -3.71
CA GLN A 147 -35.47 -13.70 -2.81
C GLN A 147 -34.31 -13.59 -1.82
N ASN A 148 -33.13 -13.19 -2.26
CA ASN A 148 -31.98 -12.96 -1.39
C ASN A 148 -32.18 -11.75 -0.48
N ARG A 149 -32.78 -10.66 -0.97
CA ARG A 149 -33.17 -9.52 -0.14
C ARG A 149 -34.18 -9.97 0.92
N SER A 150 -35.17 -10.80 0.57
CA SER A 150 -36.15 -11.33 1.51
C SER A 150 -35.50 -12.22 2.58
N TYR A 151 -34.48 -13.00 2.23
CA TYR A 151 -33.67 -13.73 3.21
C TYR A 151 -33.02 -12.76 4.24
N PHE A 152 -32.39 -11.70 3.78
CA PHE A 152 -31.81 -10.69 4.70
C PHE A 152 -32.87 -10.03 5.59
N GLU A 153 -34.05 -9.73 5.06
CA GLU A 153 -35.19 -9.17 5.83
C GLU A 153 -35.61 -10.14 6.94
N ASN A 154 -35.72 -11.42 6.61
CA ASN A 154 -36.17 -12.46 7.55
C ASN A 154 -35.18 -12.70 8.68
N LEU A 155 -33.89 -12.41 8.51
CA LEU A 155 -32.90 -12.46 9.59
C LEU A 155 -33.24 -11.51 10.73
N GLY A 156 -33.89 -10.36 10.43
CA GLY A 156 -34.42 -9.46 11.44
C GLY A 156 -35.51 -10.07 12.32
N VAL A 157 -36.21 -11.11 11.82
CA VAL A 157 -37.27 -11.85 12.54
C VAL A 157 -36.71 -13.06 13.26
N THR A 158 -35.86 -13.86 12.59
CA THR A 158 -35.34 -15.12 13.13
C THR A 158 -34.14 -14.92 14.06
N GLY A 159 -33.30 -13.94 13.79
CA GLY A 159 -32.09 -13.71 14.58
C GLY A 159 -31.07 -14.86 14.51
N GLU A 160 -31.17 -15.75 13.53
CA GLU A 160 -30.33 -16.96 13.46
C GLU A 160 -28.88 -16.68 13.11
N THR A 161 -28.63 -15.61 12.36
CA THR A 161 -27.28 -15.14 12.00
C THR A 161 -27.33 -13.67 11.61
N SER A 162 -26.14 -13.07 11.41
CA SER A 162 -26.04 -11.72 10.86
C SER A 162 -25.48 -11.79 9.45
N ALA A 163 -26.25 -11.34 8.45
CA ALA A 163 -25.84 -11.22 7.07
C ALA A 163 -26.61 -10.13 6.33
N SER A 164 -25.94 -9.40 5.46
CA SER A 164 -26.53 -8.47 4.49
C SER A 164 -25.51 -7.98 3.49
N ALA A 165 -25.96 -7.48 2.36
CA ALA A 165 -25.14 -6.75 1.39
C ALA A 165 -25.81 -5.43 1.03
N HIS A 166 -25.03 -4.50 0.45
CA HIS A 166 -25.60 -3.22 -0.01
C HIS A 166 -26.42 -3.42 -1.27
N PHE A 167 -25.96 -4.31 -2.16
CA PHE A 167 -26.62 -4.62 -3.41
C PHE A 167 -26.73 -6.13 -3.61
N VAL A 168 -27.79 -6.52 -4.26
CA VAL A 168 -27.94 -7.87 -4.85
C VAL A 168 -28.23 -7.69 -6.32
N ILE A 169 -27.45 -8.37 -7.18
CA ILE A 169 -27.66 -8.43 -8.64
C ILE A 169 -28.28 -9.76 -8.96
N SER A 170 -29.45 -9.72 -9.58
CA SER A 170 -30.18 -10.92 -10.03
C SER A 170 -29.53 -11.58 -11.23
N TYR A 171 -29.89 -12.83 -11.53
CA TYR A 171 -29.38 -13.55 -12.70
C TYR A 171 -29.89 -12.98 -14.04
N ASP A 172 -30.91 -12.12 -14.03
CA ASP A 172 -31.40 -11.38 -15.20
C ASP A 172 -30.74 -9.98 -15.32
N GLY A 173 -29.86 -9.63 -14.38
CA GLY A 173 -29.12 -8.38 -14.34
C GLY A 173 -29.83 -7.24 -13.59
N SER A 174 -31.05 -7.43 -13.09
CA SER A 174 -31.72 -6.44 -12.23
C SER A 174 -30.94 -6.24 -10.94
N ILE A 175 -30.90 -4.98 -10.42
CA ILE A 175 -30.13 -4.60 -9.24
C ILE A 175 -31.08 -4.13 -8.14
N VAL A 176 -31.01 -4.76 -6.97
CA VAL A 176 -31.74 -4.34 -5.76
C VAL A 176 -30.74 -3.76 -4.76
N GLN A 177 -31.00 -2.57 -4.26
CA GLN A 177 -30.26 -1.97 -3.17
C GLN A 177 -30.94 -2.25 -1.84
N CYS A 178 -30.26 -3.00 -0.97
CA CYS A 178 -30.77 -3.44 0.32
C CYS A 178 -30.39 -2.51 1.48
N LEU A 179 -29.28 -1.78 1.37
CA LEU A 179 -28.79 -0.86 2.41
C LEU A 179 -28.43 0.50 1.83
N PRO A 180 -28.68 1.60 2.58
CA PRO A 180 -28.09 2.89 2.25
C PRO A 180 -26.57 2.84 2.20
N LEU A 181 -25.95 3.64 1.32
CA LEU A 181 -24.50 3.65 1.12
C LEU A 181 -23.71 4.28 2.28
N ASP A 182 -24.37 4.87 3.25
CA ASP A 182 -23.77 5.41 4.46
C ASP A 182 -23.95 4.48 5.68
N GLU A 183 -24.56 3.30 5.49
CA GLU A 183 -24.77 2.29 6.52
C GLU A 183 -23.91 1.05 6.28
N MET A 184 -23.44 0.42 7.35
CA MET A 184 -22.65 -0.82 7.35
C MET A 184 -23.52 -2.04 7.07
N GLY A 185 -23.05 -2.96 6.22
CA GLY A 185 -23.62 -4.29 6.02
C GLY A 185 -22.81 -5.40 6.70
N TYR A 186 -23.42 -6.56 6.90
CA TYR A 186 -22.76 -7.76 7.46
C TYR A 186 -22.33 -8.73 6.36
N ALA A 187 -21.24 -8.44 5.66
CA ALA A 187 -20.76 -9.25 4.53
C ALA A 187 -19.34 -9.80 4.71
N VAL A 188 -18.42 -9.04 5.27
CA VAL A 188 -16.97 -9.35 5.29
C VAL A 188 -16.37 -9.17 6.69
N LYS A 189 -17.10 -9.48 7.75
CA LYS A 189 -16.62 -9.43 9.16
C LYS A 189 -15.78 -8.18 9.47
N THR A 190 -14.47 -8.33 9.50
CA THR A 190 -13.51 -7.27 9.86
C THR A 190 -13.52 -6.06 8.93
N ARG A 191 -14.08 -6.19 7.73
CA ARG A 191 -14.14 -5.15 6.71
C ARG A 191 -15.54 -4.55 6.53
N ASN A 192 -16.52 -4.95 7.35
CA ASN A 192 -17.88 -4.43 7.28
C ASN A 192 -17.95 -2.90 7.43
N GLU A 193 -17.11 -2.32 8.27
CA GLU A 193 -17.16 -0.88 8.59
C GLU A 193 -16.53 0.03 7.52
N ASP A 194 -15.76 -0.53 6.57
CA ASP A 194 -15.02 0.24 5.56
C ASP A 194 -15.17 -0.31 4.13
N SER A 195 -16.26 -1.03 3.86
CA SER A 195 -16.53 -1.61 2.54
C SER A 195 -18.00 -1.59 2.14
N VAL A 196 -18.22 -1.57 0.83
CA VAL A 196 -19.51 -1.86 0.19
C VAL A 196 -19.47 -3.28 -0.34
N SER A 197 -20.58 -4.01 -0.25
CA SER A 197 -20.68 -5.41 -0.68
C SER A 197 -21.77 -5.59 -1.72
N ILE A 198 -21.48 -6.39 -2.75
CA ILE A 198 -22.35 -6.75 -3.85
C ILE A 198 -22.50 -8.27 -3.86
N GLU A 199 -23.71 -8.78 -3.68
CA GLU A 199 -24.05 -10.19 -3.87
C GLU A 199 -24.53 -10.41 -5.30
N CYS A 200 -24.02 -11.42 -5.98
CA CYS A 200 -24.40 -11.77 -7.35
C CYS A 200 -25.12 -13.10 -7.38
N CYS A 201 -26.32 -13.10 -7.94
CA CYS A 201 -27.07 -14.32 -8.23
C CYS A 201 -26.51 -15.04 -9.46
N TYR A 202 -26.71 -16.32 -9.54
CA TYR A 202 -26.23 -17.19 -10.60
C TYR A 202 -27.17 -18.40 -10.78
N LEU A 203 -26.98 -19.17 -11.84
CA LEU A 203 -27.89 -20.28 -12.18
C LEU A 203 -27.25 -21.65 -11.98
N ASP A 204 -25.99 -21.82 -12.41
CA ASP A 204 -25.32 -23.12 -12.48
C ASP A 204 -24.44 -23.36 -11.24
N GLU A 205 -24.28 -24.62 -10.86
CA GLU A 205 -23.57 -25.04 -9.63
C GLU A 205 -22.10 -24.59 -9.55
N ASP A 206 -21.47 -24.21 -10.67
CA ASP A 206 -20.10 -23.69 -10.71
C ASP A 206 -19.99 -22.26 -10.17
N GLY A 207 -21.11 -21.57 -9.96
CA GLY A 207 -21.15 -20.20 -9.44
C GLY A 207 -20.80 -19.13 -10.45
N LYS A 208 -20.78 -19.47 -11.76
CA LYS A 208 -20.54 -18.51 -12.83
C LYS A 208 -21.70 -17.53 -12.96
N PHE A 209 -21.38 -16.25 -13.04
CA PHE A 209 -22.42 -15.24 -13.28
C PHE A 209 -22.93 -15.33 -14.72
N THR A 210 -24.23 -15.09 -14.89
CA THR A 210 -24.81 -14.92 -16.23
C THR A 210 -24.22 -13.69 -16.90
N ASP A 211 -24.31 -13.58 -18.22
CA ASP A 211 -23.85 -12.39 -18.94
C ASP A 211 -24.59 -11.13 -18.44
N ALA A 212 -25.87 -11.23 -18.11
CA ALA A 212 -26.66 -10.13 -17.58
C ALA A 212 -26.17 -9.69 -16.19
N THR A 213 -25.93 -10.64 -15.26
CA THR A 213 -25.33 -10.37 -13.95
C THR A 213 -23.95 -9.71 -14.09
N TYR A 214 -23.11 -10.25 -15.00
CA TYR A 214 -21.76 -9.75 -15.24
C TYR A 214 -21.76 -8.31 -15.75
N GLN A 215 -22.60 -7.99 -16.74
CA GLN A 215 -22.71 -6.62 -17.28
C GLN A 215 -23.24 -5.62 -16.24
N SER A 216 -24.22 -6.05 -15.41
CA SER A 216 -24.71 -5.23 -14.31
C SER A 216 -23.66 -5.03 -13.22
N LEU A 217 -22.86 -6.05 -12.91
CA LEU A 217 -21.74 -5.96 -11.97
C LEU A 217 -20.69 -4.96 -12.46
N LEU A 218 -20.33 -5.00 -13.75
CA LEU A 218 -19.38 -4.03 -14.34
C LEU A 218 -19.90 -2.60 -14.19
N LYS A 219 -21.14 -2.33 -14.59
CA LYS A 219 -21.75 -0.99 -14.53
C LYS A 219 -21.86 -0.48 -13.09
N LEU A 220 -22.36 -1.30 -12.18
CA LEU A 220 -22.50 -0.97 -10.76
C LEU A 220 -21.13 -0.70 -10.13
N SER A 221 -20.14 -1.56 -10.41
CA SER A 221 -18.78 -1.41 -9.92
C SER A 221 -18.13 -0.12 -10.43
N ALA A 222 -18.25 0.18 -11.72
CA ALA A 222 -17.69 1.40 -12.30
C ALA A 222 -18.27 2.67 -11.61
N TRP A 223 -19.60 2.70 -11.44
CA TRP A 223 -20.26 3.80 -10.73
C TRP A 223 -19.80 3.91 -9.27
N LEU A 224 -19.78 2.81 -8.50
CA LEU A 224 -19.35 2.82 -7.10
C LEU A 224 -17.88 3.22 -6.95
N LEU A 225 -16.99 2.78 -7.85
CA LEU A 225 -15.59 3.18 -7.85
C LEU A 225 -15.44 4.70 -8.07
N SER A 226 -16.30 5.29 -8.91
CA SER A 226 -16.33 6.75 -9.11
C SER A 226 -16.83 7.48 -7.86
N GLU A 227 -17.95 7.03 -7.28
CA GLU A 227 -18.55 7.62 -6.06
C GLU A 227 -17.57 7.66 -4.88
N TYR A 228 -16.79 6.60 -4.71
CA TYR A 228 -15.85 6.50 -3.58
C TYR A 228 -14.41 6.89 -3.93
N HIS A 229 -14.16 7.35 -5.16
CA HIS A 229 -12.81 7.67 -5.68
C HIS A 229 -11.82 6.51 -5.54
N LEU A 230 -12.29 5.31 -5.86
CA LEU A 230 -11.54 4.07 -5.82
C LEU A 230 -11.05 3.66 -7.23
N LYS A 231 -10.16 2.66 -7.27
CA LYS A 231 -9.59 2.09 -8.50
C LYS A 231 -10.10 0.65 -8.68
N PRO A 232 -10.07 0.07 -9.89
CA PRO A 232 -10.40 -1.34 -10.10
C PRO A 232 -9.62 -2.30 -9.19
N ALA A 233 -8.37 -1.99 -8.85
CA ALA A 233 -7.58 -2.75 -7.88
C ALA A 233 -8.13 -2.72 -6.44
N ASP A 234 -9.09 -1.83 -6.12
CA ASP A 234 -9.77 -1.78 -4.83
C ASP A 234 -11.04 -2.68 -4.79
N MET A 235 -11.42 -3.26 -5.95
CA MET A 235 -12.38 -4.37 -5.99
C MET A 235 -11.75 -5.60 -5.35
N ARG A 236 -12.52 -6.33 -4.56
CA ARG A 236 -12.08 -7.53 -3.85
C ARG A 236 -13.11 -8.62 -3.95
N ARG A 237 -12.66 -9.87 -3.95
CA ARG A 237 -13.52 -11.02 -3.67
C ARG A 237 -13.61 -11.20 -2.14
N HIS A 238 -14.67 -11.74 -1.63
CA HIS A 238 -14.70 -12.17 -0.22
C HIS A 238 -13.51 -13.10 0.11
N TYR A 239 -13.08 -13.90 -0.86
CA TYR A 239 -11.91 -14.78 -0.76
C TYR A 239 -10.64 -14.04 -0.34
N ASP A 240 -10.44 -12.84 -0.83
CA ASP A 240 -9.24 -12.03 -0.57
C ASP A 240 -9.16 -11.54 0.90
N GLU A 241 -10.25 -11.73 1.65
CA GLU A 241 -10.33 -11.40 3.08
C GLU A 241 -10.75 -12.65 3.88
N GLY A 242 -9.78 -13.50 4.21
CA GLY A 242 -9.98 -14.68 5.06
C GLY A 242 -10.17 -16.00 4.32
N GLY A 243 -10.03 -16.05 2.99
CA GLY A 243 -9.91 -17.30 2.23
C GLY A 243 -11.19 -18.07 1.99
N LYS A 244 -12.39 -17.48 2.29
CA LYS A 244 -13.67 -18.11 1.93
C LYS A 244 -13.80 -18.19 0.41
N LYS A 245 -14.08 -19.36 -0.18
CA LYS A 245 -14.31 -19.51 -1.63
C LYS A 245 -15.58 -18.76 -2.07
N CYS A 246 -15.46 -17.45 -2.22
CA CYS A 246 -16.56 -16.57 -2.61
C CYS A 246 -16.00 -15.33 -3.35
N PRO A 247 -16.49 -15.04 -4.55
CA PRO A 247 -17.43 -15.86 -5.37
C PRO A 247 -16.73 -17.10 -5.94
N LEU A 248 -17.40 -18.26 -5.90
CA LEU A 248 -16.78 -19.56 -6.17
C LEU A 248 -16.08 -19.61 -7.51
N TYR A 249 -16.77 -19.32 -8.61
CA TYR A 249 -16.22 -19.37 -9.96
C TYR A 249 -14.96 -18.52 -10.10
N TYR A 250 -14.96 -17.29 -9.61
CA TYR A 250 -13.85 -16.35 -9.71
C TYR A 250 -12.69 -16.62 -8.73
N VAL A 251 -12.86 -17.55 -7.82
CA VAL A 251 -11.77 -18.09 -6.98
C VAL A 251 -11.14 -19.31 -7.65
N GLU A 252 -11.93 -20.13 -8.33
CA GLU A 252 -11.45 -21.33 -9.03
C GLU A 252 -10.90 -21.02 -10.43
N HIS A 253 -11.27 -19.86 -10.99
CA HIS A 253 -10.84 -19.34 -12.28
C HIS A 253 -10.24 -17.92 -12.08
N GLU A 254 -8.98 -17.85 -11.66
CA GLU A 254 -8.29 -16.58 -11.39
C GLU A 254 -8.25 -15.69 -12.63
N ASP A 255 -8.06 -16.28 -13.80
CA ASP A 255 -8.08 -15.59 -15.10
C ASP A 255 -9.42 -14.88 -15.37
N ALA A 256 -10.53 -15.44 -14.92
CA ALA A 256 -11.84 -14.79 -15.04
C ALA A 256 -11.96 -13.58 -14.10
N TRP A 257 -11.34 -13.61 -12.92
CA TRP A 257 -11.27 -12.45 -12.04
C TRP A 257 -10.36 -11.34 -12.60
N GLU A 258 -9.21 -11.71 -13.13
CA GLU A 258 -8.30 -10.77 -13.80
C GLU A 258 -8.96 -10.12 -15.02
N GLN A 259 -9.73 -10.92 -15.80
CA GLN A 259 -10.52 -10.39 -16.91
C GLN A 259 -11.58 -9.40 -16.45
N PHE A 260 -12.30 -9.68 -15.35
CA PHE A 260 -13.27 -8.74 -14.78
C PHE A 260 -12.62 -7.41 -14.40
N LEU A 261 -11.46 -7.44 -13.78
CA LEU A 261 -10.73 -6.19 -13.42
C LEU A 261 -10.26 -5.43 -14.66
N THR A 262 -9.88 -6.13 -15.73
CA THR A 262 -9.48 -5.54 -17.02
C THR A 262 -10.69 -4.89 -17.70
N ASP A 263 -11.82 -5.61 -17.82
CA ASP A 263 -13.04 -5.10 -18.42
C ASP A 263 -13.57 -3.87 -17.65
N LEU A 264 -13.40 -3.85 -16.32
CA LEU A 264 -13.80 -2.73 -15.47
C LEU A 264 -12.88 -1.52 -15.67
N GLU A 265 -11.57 -1.72 -15.85
CA GLU A 265 -10.62 -0.65 -16.19
C GLU A 265 -10.94 -0.07 -17.57
N ASP A 266 -11.20 -0.92 -18.57
CA ASP A 266 -11.55 -0.51 -19.93
C ASP A 266 -12.87 0.26 -19.95
N LEU A 267 -13.89 -0.24 -19.23
CA LEU A 267 -15.17 0.46 -19.08
C LEU A 267 -14.97 1.83 -18.45
N LYS A 268 -14.19 1.92 -17.37
CA LYS A 268 -13.90 3.16 -16.68
C LYS A 268 -13.14 4.17 -17.55
N ASN A 269 -12.27 3.68 -18.42
CA ASN A 269 -11.50 4.50 -19.36
C ASN A 269 -12.31 4.97 -20.59
N SER A 270 -13.52 4.42 -20.79
CA SER A 270 -14.41 4.78 -21.91
C SER A 270 -15.29 6.00 -21.60
N TYR A 271 -15.34 6.46 -20.37
CA TYR A 271 -16.04 7.67 -19.92
C TYR A 271 -15.09 8.87 -19.88
#